data_83af6777f9bdae5c0457c3dfa2af809b
#
_entry.id   83af6777f9bdae5c0457c3dfa2af809b
#
_cell.length_a   1.000
_cell.length_b   1.000
_cell.length_c   1.000
_cell.angle_alpha   90.00
_cell.angle_beta   90.00
_cell.angle_gamma   90.00
#
_symmetry.space_group_name_H-M   'P 1'
#
loop_
_entity.id
_entity.type
_entity.pdbx_description
1 polymer ?
#
loop_
_entity_poly.entity_id
_entity_poly.type
_entity_poly.pdbx_seq_one_letter_code
_entity_poly.pdbx_strand_id
1 'polypeptide(L)'
;MADDAIAISGNENAKELKKKIDGGDSLTVDARALTQFVSRYLQDELNEKELEQIGDLLEGSAFLEYVGPGSDGILAQVVYEFSTPSKKAPITKEAAERWLRLLGD
;
A
#
# COMPACT_ATOMS: atom_id res chain seq x y z
N MET A 1 17.67 3.77 19.54
CA MET A 1 17.41 2.98 19.22
C MET A 1 16.74 2.93 18.13
N ALA A 2 16.88 2.38 17.56
CA ALA A 2 16.52 2.52 16.35
C ALA A 2 15.33 2.05 15.99
N ASP A 3 14.50 1.89 16.76
CA ASP A 3 13.48 1.30 16.40
C ASP A 3 12.44 2.10 16.07
N ASP A 4 12.61 3.25 15.61
CA ASP A 4 11.55 4.12 15.38
C ASP A 4 11.05 3.92 13.98
N ALA A 5 10.64 2.74 13.66
CA ALA A 5 9.98 2.51 12.37
C ALA A 5 8.72 3.35 12.30
N ILE A 6 8.52 3.99 11.17
CA ILE A 6 7.36 4.82 10.93
C ILE A 6 6.26 3.94 10.34
N ALA A 7 5.10 3.93 10.99
CA ALA A 7 3.97 3.15 10.48
C ALA A 7 3.24 3.96 9.41
N ILE A 8 3.03 3.33 8.27
CA ILE A 8 2.23 3.94 7.21
C ILE A 8 0.78 3.78 7.60
N SER A 9 0.03 4.86 7.57
CA SER A 9 -1.34 4.87 8.05
C SER A 9 -2.38 4.53 6.99
N GLY A 10 -2.02 4.71 5.74
CA GLY A 10 -2.99 4.60 4.65
C GLY A 10 -3.64 5.92 4.30
N ASN A 11 -3.31 6.99 5.01
CA ASN A 11 -3.85 8.31 4.71
C ASN A 11 -2.90 9.17 3.89
N GLU A 12 -1.71 8.70 3.64
CA GLU A 12 -0.72 9.45 2.87
C GLU A 12 -1.12 9.49 1.40
N ASN A 13 -0.76 10.56 0.72
CA ASN A 13 -0.80 10.55 -0.74
C ASN A 13 0.57 10.12 -1.25
N ALA A 14 0.72 9.99 -2.56
CA ALA A 14 1.98 9.53 -3.15
C ALA A 14 3.14 10.45 -2.78
N LYS A 15 2.89 11.74 -2.76
CA LYS A 15 3.94 12.71 -2.44
C LYS A 15 4.40 12.58 -1.00
N GLU A 16 3.47 12.43 -0.08
CA GLU A 16 3.80 12.26 1.33
C GLU A 16 4.52 10.95 1.58
N LEU A 17 4.08 9.90 0.91
CA LEU A 17 4.70 8.60 1.04
C LEU A 17 6.14 8.64 0.52
N LYS A 18 6.35 9.30 -0.61
CA LYS A 18 7.69 9.45 -1.16
C LYS A 18 8.62 10.18 -0.19
N LYS A 19 8.11 11.21 0.48
CA LYS A 19 8.91 11.92 1.47
C LYS A 19 9.34 11.01 2.61
N LYS A 20 8.44 10.15 3.09
CA LYS A 20 8.78 9.22 4.16
C LYS A 20 9.85 8.23 3.69
N ILE A 21 9.73 7.73 2.47
CA ILE A 21 10.69 6.80 1.92
C ILE A 21 12.05 7.46 1.73
N ASP A 22 12.05 8.66 1.18
CA ASP A 22 13.29 9.38 0.91
C ASP A 22 14.01 9.80 2.18
N GLY A 23 13.30 9.85 3.28
CA GLY A 23 13.91 10.18 4.56
C GLY A 23 14.82 9.09 5.10
N GLY A 24 14.79 7.90 4.50
CA GLY A 24 15.68 6.82 4.90
C GLY A 24 15.24 6.06 6.14
N ASP A 25 14.05 6.36 6.65
CA ASP A 25 13.55 5.67 7.84
C ASP A 25 13.01 4.31 7.47
N SER A 26 13.03 3.39 8.44
CA SER A 26 12.34 2.13 8.29
C SER A 26 10.84 2.37 8.33
N LEU A 27 10.11 1.70 7.46
CA LEU A 27 8.67 1.86 7.36
C LEU A 27 7.98 0.54 7.61
N THR A 28 6.81 0.56 8.22
CA THR A 28 5.99 -0.64 8.37
C THR A 28 4.62 -0.43 7.73
N VAL A 29 4.10 -1.50 7.15
CA VAL A 29 2.79 -1.50 6.53
C VAL A 29 2.01 -2.69 7.06
N ASP A 30 0.79 -2.45 7.50
CA ASP A 30 -0.07 -3.54 7.94
C ASP A 30 -1.34 -3.58 7.08
N ALA A 31 -2.20 -4.55 7.36
CA ALA A 31 -3.43 -4.72 6.60
C ALA A 31 -4.33 -3.49 6.71
N ARG A 32 -4.33 -2.83 7.87
CA ARG A 32 -5.16 -1.64 8.07
C ARG A 32 -4.74 -0.51 7.13
N ALA A 33 -3.43 -0.30 6.95
CA ALA A 33 -2.94 0.74 6.06
C ALA A 33 -3.37 0.46 4.62
N LEU A 34 -3.23 -0.78 4.17
CA LEU A 34 -3.63 -1.11 2.81
C LEU A 34 -5.13 -1.03 2.63
N THR A 35 -5.91 -1.45 3.64
CA THR A 35 -7.36 -1.30 3.61
C THR A 35 -7.75 0.16 3.45
N GLN A 36 -7.04 1.04 4.15
CA GLN A 36 -7.32 2.47 4.07
C GLN A 36 -7.03 3.02 2.67
N PHE A 37 -5.92 2.64 2.05
CA PHE A 37 -5.63 3.06 0.68
C PHE A 37 -6.72 2.58 -0.28
N VAL A 38 -7.13 1.32 -0.15
CA VAL A 38 -8.15 0.76 -1.03
C VAL A 38 -9.50 1.46 -0.81
N SER A 39 -9.85 1.72 0.44
CA SER A 39 -11.10 2.42 0.77
C SER A 39 -11.14 3.82 0.17
N ARG A 40 -10.01 4.52 0.21
CA ARG A 40 -9.93 5.87 -0.37
C ARG A 40 -10.10 5.81 -1.89
N TYR A 41 -9.57 4.77 -2.52
CA TYR A 41 -9.80 4.58 -3.94
C TYR A 41 -11.29 4.34 -4.23
N LEU A 42 -11.94 3.52 -3.42
CA LEU A 42 -13.37 3.25 -3.60
C LEU A 42 -14.23 4.48 -3.35
N GLN A 43 -13.74 5.42 -2.52
CA GLN A 43 -14.46 6.66 -2.24
C GLN A 43 -14.07 7.80 -3.17
N ASP A 44 -13.29 7.47 -4.20
CA ASP A 44 -12.82 8.43 -5.19
C ASP A 44 -11.88 9.50 -4.63
N GLU A 45 -11.29 9.25 -3.48
CA GLU A 45 -10.25 10.13 -2.95
C GLU A 45 -8.91 9.90 -3.62
N LEU A 46 -8.68 8.69 -4.12
CA LEU A 46 -7.51 8.37 -4.91
C LEU A 46 -7.99 7.86 -6.26
N ASN A 47 -7.32 8.23 -7.32
CA ASN A 47 -7.61 7.63 -8.62
C ASN A 47 -6.68 6.44 -8.82
N GLU A 48 -6.88 5.68 -9.88
CA GLU A 48 -6.10 4.47 -10.10
C GLU A 48 -4.63 4.79 -10.33
N LYS A 49 -4.32 5.93 -10.92
CA LYS A 49 -2.95 6.32 -11.14
C LYS A 49 -2.23 6.60 -9.83
N GLU A 50 -2.91 7.25 -8.89
CA GLU A 50 -2.33 7.50 -7.59
C GLU A 50 -2.13 6.21 -6.82
N LEU A 51 -3.08 5.29 -6.88
CA LEU A 51 -2.95 4.02 -6.18
C LEU A 51 -1.78 3.22 -6.76
N GLU A 52 -1.61 3.27 -8.07
CA GLU A 52 -0.47 2.64 -8.73
C GLU A 52 0.83 3.25 -8.25
N GLN A 53 0.90 4.57 -8.16
CA GLN A 53 2.10 5.25 -7.68
C GLN A 53 2.42 4.85 -6.25
N ILE A 54 1.41 4.73 -5.40
CA ILE A 54 1.60 4.29 -4.02
C ILE A 54 2.18 2.87 -4.01
N GLY A 55 1.65 1.99 -4.82
CA GLY A 55 2.18 0.62 -4.92
C GLY A 55 3.63 0.61 -5.37
N ASP A 56 3.96 1.40 -6.39
CA ASP A 56 5.33 1.48 -6.88
C ASP A 56 6.27 1.98 -5.81
N LEU A 57 5.86 2.98 -5.04
CA LEU A 57 6.70 3.52 -3.98
C LEU A 57 6.92 2.48 -2.88
N LEU A 58 5.88 1.77 -2.50
CA LEU A 58 6.01 0.74 -1.48
C LEU A 58 6.91 -0.40 -1.94
N GLU A 59 6.73 -0.83 -3.19
CA GLU A 59 7.57 -1.90 -3.71
C GLU A 59 9.01 -1.49 -3.89
N GLY A 60 9.26 -0.24 -4.17
CA GLY A 60 10.61 0.25 -4.37
C GLY A 60 11.34 0.62 -3.09
N SER A 61 10.67 0.55 -1.94
CA SER A 61 11.30 0.95 -0.70
C SER A 61 12.22 -0.16 -0.18
N ALA A 62 13.45 0.19 0.14
CA ALA A 62 14.43 -0.77 0.63
C ALA A 62 14.21 -1.13 2.10
N PHE A 63 13.52 -0.28 2.83
CA PHE A 63 13.38 -0.46 4.27
C PHE A 63 11.93 -0.61 4.69
N LEU A 64 11.14 -1.27 3.86
CA LEU A 64 9.75 -1.51 4.16
C LEU A 64 9.56 -2.90 4.73
N GLU A 65 8.78 -3.01 5.78
CA GLU A 65 8.46 -4.28 6.38
C GLU A 65 6.95 -4.42 6.50
N TYR A 66 6.43 -5.56 6.11
CA TYR A 66 5.01 -5.86 6.28
C TYR A 66 4.84 -6.50 7.66
N VAL A 67 3.88 -6.02 8.43
CA VAL A 67 3.69 -6.47 9.80
C VAL A 67 2.23 -6.85 10.02
N GLY A 68 1.99 -7.68 11.04
CA GLY A 68 0.65 -8.05 11.43
C GLY A 68 0.04 -9.14 10.54
N PRO A 69 -1.28 -9.30 10.61
CA PRO A 69 -1.94 -10.36 9.82
C PRO A 69 -1.70 -10.15 8.33
N GLY A 70 -1.39 -11.23 7.63
CA GLY A 70 -1.12 -11.19 6.21
C GLY A 70 0.31 -10.82 5.85
N SER A 71 1.17 -10.56 6.84
CA SER A 71 2.54 -10.13 6.57
C SER A 71 3.38 -11.24 5.94
N ASP A 72 2.88 -12.46 5.93
CA ASP A 72 3.60 -13.58 5.36
C ASP A 72 3.38 -13.75 3.86
N GLY A 73 2.67 -12.87 3.22
CA GLY A 73 2.51 -12.95 1.78
C GLY A 73 1.37 -12.13 1.21
N ILE A 74 0.25 -12.05 1.92
CA ILE A 74 -0.94 -11.38 1.38
C ILE A 74 -0.71 -9.89 1.19
N LEU A 75 -0.07 -9.23 2.16
CA LEU A 75 0.16 -7.79 2.06
C LEU A 75 1.08 -7.47 0.89
N ALA A 76 2.14 -8.24 0.72
CA ALA A 76 3.06 -8.03 -0.38
C ALA A 76 2.37 -8.26 -1.72
N GLN A 77 1.48 -9.24 -1.79
CA GLN A 77 0.76 -9.51 -3.02
C GLN A 77 -0.19 -8.37 -3.39
N VAL A 78 -0.89 -7.81 -2.41
CA VAL A 78 -1.79 -6.70 -2.67
C VAL A 78 -1.01 -5.49 -3.17
N VAL A 79 0.12 -5.19 -2.54
CA VAL A 79 0.96 -4.07 -2.99
C VAL A 79 1.49 -4.32 -4.40
N TYR A 80 1.90 -5.55 -4.69
CA TYR A 80 2.36 -5.90 -6.03
C TYR A 80 1.27 -5.64 -7.07
N GLU A 81 0.04 -5.98 -6.74
CA GLU A 81 -1.07 -5.76 -7.68
C GLU A 81 -1.41 -4.28 -7.84
N PHE A 82 -1.17 -3.46 -6.83
CA PHE A 82 -1.30 -2.00 -6.99
C PHE A 82 -0.29 -1.51 -8.03
N SER A 83 0.92 -2.06 -8.01
CA SER A 83 2.03 -1.50 -8.78
C SER A 83 2.13 -2.04 -10.20
N THR A 84 1.37 -3.08 -10.54
CA THR A 84 1.49 -3.66 -11.89
C THR A 84 0.14 -3.88 -12.55
N PRO A 85 -0.74 -2.89 -12.53
CA PRO A 85 -2.07 -3.09 -13.12
C PRO A 85 -2.01 -3.33 -14.62
N SER A 86 -1.08 -2.70 -15.31
CA SER A 86 -1.02 -2.83 -16.76
C SER A 86 -0.55 -4.20 -17.21
N LYS A 87 0.10 -4.95 -16.34
CA LYS A 87 0.59 -6.27 -16.71
C LYS A 87 -0.34 -7.39 -16.30
N LYS A 88 -1.14 -7.16 -15.28
CA LYS A 88 -2.02 -8.20 -14.76
C LYS A 88 -3.47 -7.89 -15.05
N ALA A 89 -3.94 -6.82 -14.51
CA ALA A 89 -5.32 -6.38 -14.68
C ALA A 89 -5.38 -4.94 -14.23
N PRO A 90 -6.21 -4.11 -14.85
CA PRO A 90 -6.30 -2.73 -14.42
C PRO A 90 -6.84 -2.63 -13.00
N ILE A 91 -6.53 -1.54 -12.32
CA ILE A 91 -7.11 -1.26 -11.03
C ILE A 91 -8.57 -0.88 -11.27
N THR A 92 -9.48 -1.65 -10.69
CA THR A 92 -10.91 -1.43 -10.83
C THR A 92 -11.57 -1.54 -9.47
N LYS A 93 -12.82 -1.15 -9.40
CA LYS A 93 -13.56 -1.27 -8.14
C LYS A 93 -13.74 -2.73 -7.74
N GLU A 94 -13.88 -3.62 -8.72
CA GLU A 94 -13.95 -5.05 -8.43
C GLU A 94 -12.65 -5.57 -7.85
N ALA A 95 -11.52 -5.14 -8.40
CA ALA A 95 -10.23 -5.53 -7.86
C ALA A 95 -10.07 -5.00 -6.43
N ALA A 96 -10.50 -3.77 -6.20
CA ALA A 96 -10.42 -3.17 -4.87
C ALA A 96 -11.23 -3.96 -3.85
N GLU A 97 -12.42 -4.41 -4.23
CA GLU A 97 -13.24 -5.21 -3.33
C GLU A 97 -12.59 -6.55 -3.04
N ARG A 98 -11.94 -7.15 -4.03
CA ARG A 98 -11.21 -8.39 -3.82
C ARG A 98 -10.06 -8.19 -2.82
N TRP A 99 -9.34 -7.07 -2.96
CA TRP A 99 -8.26 -6.76 -2.05
C TRP A 99 -8.76 -6.58 -0.62
N LEU A 100 -9.90 -5.92 -0.44
CA LEU A 100 -10.47 -5.78 0.90
C LEU A 100 -10.75 -7.14 1.52
N ARG A 101 -11.28 -8.08 0.74
CA ARG A 101 -11.55 -9.42 1.27
C ARG A 101 -10.24 -10.12 1.66
N LEU A 102 -9.20 -9.97 0.84
CA LEU A 102 -7.91 -10.56 1.16
C LEU A 102 -7.30 -9.94 2.42
N LEU A 103 -7.59 -8.66 2.65
CA LEU A 103 -7.04 -7.97 3.81
C LEU A 103 -7.84 -8.18 5.08
N GLY A 104 -8.90 -8.99 5.00
CA GLY A 104 -9.62 -9.36 6.20
C GLY A 104 -10.91 -8.61 6.46
N ASP A 105 -11.37 -7.91 5.47
CA ASP A 105 -12.58 -7.14 5.67
C ASP A 105 -13.82 -7.88 5.22
#